data_103a04b6531fd4583d88dcca73395d49
#
_entry.id   103a04b6531fd4583d88dcca73395d49
#
_cell.length_a   1.000
_cell.length_b   1.000
_cell.length_c   1.000
_cell.angle_alpha   90.00
_cell.angle_beta   90.00
_cell.angle_gamma   90.00
#
_symmetry.space_group_name_H-M   'P 1'
#
loop_
_entity.id
_entity.type
_entity.pdbx_description
1 polymer ?
#
loop_
_entity_poly.entity_id
_entity_poly.type
_entity_poly.pdbx_seq_one_letter_code
_entity_poly.pdbx_strand_id
1 'polypeptide(L)'
;GATGSGKSVCLNALIVSLLYAKGPDELKLILIDPKRVELTAYEGVPHLLVPPVTKVDDAVNALKWTIREMERRLDVLSRFGAKDIRGFNKRSKDQMPYIVVVIDELADLMMTSGREVESAIVRIAQLARATGIHLVIATQRPSVDVITGTIKANFPGRIAFAVASQTDSRTILDMAGAEKLLGRGDMLFSTAETSKPRRLQGAFVSEDEIERVVKFLRQAGEPDYNYTITERERTGTILDGTDEDEELLEDAIGEIVRAGKASTSMIQRRLKVGYSRAARMMDILEEKGIIGPQDGAKPREVLIESWPPENYGATIPTAADDFGEAKEAWEDDGSTAEDLSEDGEDVDVVPEEESDSEEATKEESEENEDEVGDDWYEVDEEDSEKR
;
A
#
# COMPACT_ATOMS: atom_id res chain seq x y z
N GLY A 1 13.75 -7.94 12.34
CA GLY A 1 14.75 -8.20 13.40
C GLY A 1 14.16 -8.98 14.55
N ALA A 2 15.02 -9.68 15.33
CA ALA A 2 14.58 -10.48 16.47
C ALA A 2 13.99 -9.61 17.60
N THR A 3 13.27 -10.24 18.54
CA THR A 3 12.78 -9.57 19.75
C THR A 3 13.95 -8.94 20.53
N GLY A 4 13.80 -7.70 20.98
CA GLY A 4 14.84 -6.96 21.70
C GLY A 4 15.98 -6.41 20.83
N SER A 5 15.94 -6.60 19.52
CA SER A 5 16.96 -6.08 18.59
C SER A 5 16.90 -4.57 18.36
N GLY A 6 15.77 -3.91 18.67
CA GLY A 6 15.53 -2.49 18.48
C GLY A 6 14.46 -2.14 17.45
N LYS A 7 13.76 -3.15 16.88
CA LYS A 7 12.69 -2.95 15.89
C LYS A 7 11.60 -1.99 16.37
N SER A 8 10.99 -2.28 17.53
CA SER A 8 9.90 -1.48 18.09
C SER A 8 10.34 -0.06 18.46
N VAL A 9 11.55 0.09 19.02
CA VAL A 9 12.13 1.41 19.28
C VAL A 9 12.30 2.22 18.01
N CYS A 10 12.75 1.59 16.92
CA CYS A 10 12.88 2.26 15.62
C CYS A 10 11.53 2.66 15.03
N LEU A 11 10.49 1.82 15.13
CA LEU A 11 9.13 2.18 14.69
C LEU A 11 8.61 3.37 15.49
N ASN A 12 8.78 3.36 16.80
CA ASN A 12 8.38 4.47 17.66
C ASN A 12 9.17 5.74 17.34
N ALA A 13 10.50 5.64 17.15
CA ALA A 13 11.32 6.78 16.74
C ALA A 13 10.87 7.37 15.39
N LEU A 14 10.49 6.52 14.43
CA LEU A 14 9.95 6.95 13.14
C LEU A 14 8.62 7.69 13.31
N ILE A 15 7.66 7.11 14.05
CA ILE A 15 6.35 7.72 14.29
C ILE A 15 6.51 9.06 15.01
N VAL A 16 7.28 9.11 16.09
CA VAL A 16 7.55 10.34 16.85
C VAL A 16 8.19 11.39 15.94
N SER A 17 9.18 11.01 15.13
CA SER A 17 9.82 11.93 14.16
C SER A 17 8.81 12.53 13.16
N LEU A 18 7.88 11.72 12.66
CA LEU A 18 6.82 12.18 11.76
C LEU A 18 5.85 13.14 12.47
N LEU A 19 5.45 12.83 13.70
CA LEU A 19 4.57 13.67 14.52
C LEU A 19 5.20 15.01 14.91
N TYR A 20 6.53 15.06 15.05
CA TYR A 20 7.26 16.32 15.25
C TYR A 20 7.36 17.17 13.99
N ALA A 21 7.40 16.53 12.82
CA ALA A 21 7.65 17.21 11.56
C ALA A 21 6.38 17.73 10.89
N LYS A 22 5.21 17.11 11.15
CA LYS A 22 3.97 17.34 10.40
C LYS A 22 2.76 17.39 11.32
N GLY A 23 1.86 18.35 11.05
CA GLY A 23 0.56 18.42 11.71
C GLY A 23 -0.47 17.44 11.14
N PRO A 24 -1.63 17.29 11.80
CA PRO A 24 -2.67 16.36 11.39
C PRO A 24 -3.32 16.70 10.04
N ASP A 25 -3.20 17.94 9.57
CA ASP A 25 -3.68 18.37 8.24
C ASP A 25 -2.70 18.00 7.12
N GLU A 26 -1.43 17.76 7.46
CA GLU A 26 -0.39 17.38 6.50
C GLU A 26 -0.10 15.87 6.49
N LEU A 27 -0.36 15.18 7.62
CA LEU A 27 -0.04 13.77 7.82
C LEU A 27 -1.15 13.05 8.56
N LYS A 28 -1.56 11.93 8.01
CA LYS A 28 -2.46 10.96 8.66
C LYS A 28 -1.78 9.61 8.81
N LEU A 29 -2.18 8.88 9.85
CA LEU A 29 -1.61 7.58 10.21
C LEU A 29 -2.70 6.52 10.30
N ILE A 30 -2.37 5.31 9.84
CA ILE A 30 -3.07 4.06 10.15
C ILE A 30 -2.07 3.14 10.81
N LEU A 31 -2.33 2.75 12.06
CA LEU A 31 -1.43 1.92 12.85
C LEU A 31 -2.05 0.53 13.02
N ILE A 32 -1.33 -0.51 12.60
CA ILE A 32 -1.77 -1.90 12.65
C ILE A 32 -0.86 -2.65 13.63
N ASP A 33 -1.43 -3.07 14.76
CA ASP A 33 -0.74 -3.75 15.87
C ASP A 33 -1.57 -4.96 16.34
N PRO A 34 -1.43 -6.11 15.69
CA PRO A 34 -2.16 -7.32 16.07
C PRO A 34 -1.86 -7.81 17.48
N LYS A 35 -0.69 -7.46 18.02
CA LYS A 35 -0.24 -7.85 19.36
C LYS A 35 -0.72 -6.93 20.47
N ARG A 36 -1.19 -5.74 20.15
CA ARG A 36 -1.65 -4.70 21.11
C ARG A 36 -0.57 -4.26 22.10
N VAL A 37 0.67 -4.16 21.67
CA VAL A 37 1.79 -3.88 22.57
C VAL A 37 2.48 -2.56 22.22
N GLU A 38 2.77 -2.34 20.93
CA GLU A 38 3.70 -1.30 20.53
C GLU A 38 3.03 0.01 20.08
N LEU A 39 1.90 -0.09 19.36
CA LEU A 39 1.29 1.06 18.69
C LEU A 39 0.00 1.56 19.35
N THR A 40 -0.55 0.82 20.32
CA THR A 40 -1.77 1.22 21.06
C THR A 40 -1.57 2.48 21.89
N ALA A 41 -0.33 2.79 22.28
CA ALA A 41 0.00 4.01 23.02
C ALA A 41 -0.40 5.30 22.28
N TYR A 42 -0.45 5.26 20.95
CA TYR A 42 -0.82 6.42 20.10
C TYR A 42 -2.32 6.67 19.96
N GLU A 43 -3.19 5.85 20.55
CA GLU A 43 -4.64 6.05 20.53
C GLU A 43 -5.02 7.48 20.95
N GLY A 44 -5.95 8.12 20.24
CA GLY A 44 -6.39 9.49 20.54
C GLY A 44 -5.49 10.60 19.98
N VAL A 45 -4.44 10.29 19.21
CA VAL A 45 -3.61 11.30 18.54
C VAL A 45 -4.35 11.82 17.30
N PRO A 46 -4.43 13.16 17.06
CA PRO A 46 -5.21 13.76 15.97
C PRO A 46 -4.81 13.30 14.54
N HIS A 47 -3.62 12.74 14.40
CA HIS A 47 -3.12 12.21 13.13
C HIS A 47 -3.75 10.87 12.74
N LEU A 48 -4.38 10.16 13.67
CA LEU A 48 -4.97 8.85 13.38
C LEU A 48 -6.25 8.97 12.58
N LEU A 49 -6.33 8.21 11.48
CA LEU A 49 -7.56 8.05 10.69
C LEU A 49 -8.55 7.07 11.35
N VAL A 50 -8.06 6.15 12.15
CA VAL A 50 -8.83 5.12 12.86
C VAL A 50 -8.05 4.76 14.14
N PRO A 51 -8.72 4.32 15.22
CA PRO A 51 -8.01 3.78 16.38
C PRO A 51 -7.01 2.69 15.95
N PRO A 52 -5.92 2.44 16.70
CA PRO A 52 -4.96 1.40 16.36
C PRO A 52 -5.65 0.06 16.08
N VAL A 53 -5.42 -0.48 14.89
CA VAL A 53 -6.09 -1.68 14.38
C VAL A 53 -5.45 -2.91 14.98
N THR A 54 -6.22 -3.71 15.73
CA THR A 54 -5.70 -4.84 16.50
C THR A 54 -6.20 -6.20 16.03
N LYS A 55 -7.19 -6.25 15.13
CA LYS A 55 -7.72 -7.49 14.56
C LYS A 55 -7.22 -7.67 13.13
N VAL A 56 -6.92 -8.91 12.76
CA VAL A 56 -6.42 -9.22 11.42
C VAL A 56 -7.44 -8.86 10.33
N ASP A 57 -8.72 -9.16 10.54
CA ASP A 57 -9.78 -8.84 9.58
C ASP A 57 -9.89 -7.32 9.36
N ASP A 58 -9.84 -6.55 10.45
CA ASP A 58 -9.87 -5.08 10.39
C ASP A 58 -8.62 -4.53 9.68
N ALA A 59 -7.45 -5.18 9.86
CA ALA A 59 -6.22 -4.82 9.16
C ALA A 59 -6.31 -5.08 7.64
N VAL A 60 -6.91 -6.20 7.23
CA VAL A 60 -7.19 -6.49 5.81
C VAL A 60 -8.13 -5.43 5.23
N ASN A 61 -9.18 -5.06 5.95
CA ASN A 61 -10.11 -4.01 5.52
C ASN A 61 -9.40 -2.64 5.41
N ALA A 62 -8.52 -2.30 6.34
CA ALA A 62 -7.73 -1.07 6.30
C ALA A 62 -6.78 -1.04 5.09
N LEU A 63 -6.18 -2.16 4.71
CA LEU A 63 -5.37 -2.25 3.50
C LEU A 63 -6.22 -2.11 2.23
N LYS A 64 -7.38 -2.73 2.17
CA LYS A 64 -8.34 -2.58 1.06
C LYS A 64 -8.82 -1.12 0.94
N TRP A 65 -9.16 -0.49 2.05
CA TRP A 65 -9.49 0.94 2.07
C TRP A 65 -8.34 1.80 1.55
N THR A 66 -7.10 1.49 1.95
CA THR A 66 -5.91 2.21 1.49
C THR A 66 -5.75 2.13 -0.03
N ILE A 67 -6.07 1.00 -0.66
CA ILE A 67 -6.07 0.85 -2.12
C ILE A 67 -7.12 1.78 -2.75
N ARG A 68 -8.36 1.77 -2.24
CA ARG A 68 -9.42 2.66 -2.76
C ARG A 68 -9.05 4.13 -2.62
N GLU A 69 -8.53 4.54 -1.48
CA GLU A 69 -8.07 5.90 -1.27
C GLU A 69 -6.93 6.28 -2.22
N MET A 70 -6.03 5.35 -2.49
CA MET A 70 -4.97 5.51 -3.48
C MET A 70 -5.55 5.75 -4.89
N GLU A 71 -6.50 4.92 -5.31
CA GLU A 71 -7.17 5.02 -6.61
C GLU A 71 -7.97 6.32 -6.72
N ARG A 72 -8.77 6.66 -5.70
CA ARG A 72 -9.45 7.96 -5.61
C ARG A 72 -8.48 9.14 -5.77
N ARG A 73 -7.32 9.09 -5.12
CA ARG A 73 -6.30 10.13 -5.25
C ARG A 73 -5.70 10.19 -6.64
N LEU A 74 -5.43 9.06 -7.29
CA LEU A 74 -4.95 9.02 -8.68
C LEU A 74 -5.94 9.72 -9.61
N ASP A 75 -7.24 9.48 -9.46
CA ASP A 75 -8.28 10.13 -10.24
C ASP A 75 -8.32 11.64 -10.01
N VAL A 76 -8.24 12.08 -8.75
CA VAL A 76 -8.20 13.52 -8.41
C VAL A 76 -6.96 14.18 -9.01
N LEU A 77 -5.77 13.56 -8.88
CA LEU A 77 -4.54 14.06 -9.47
C LEU A 77 -4.63 14.17 -11.00
N SER A 78 -5.21 13.15 -11.63
CA SER A 78 -5.42 13.11 -13.09
C SER A 78 -6.35 14.24 -13.55
N ARG A 79 -7.52 14.40 -12.91
CA ARG A 79 -8.49 15.47 -13.24
C ARG A 79 -7.91 16.86 -13.01
N PHE A 80 -7.08 17.04 -11.98
CA PHE A 80 -6.41 18.30 -11.66
C PHE A 80 -5.19 18.57 -12.56
N GLY A 81 -4.74 17.60 -13.34
CA GLY A 81 -3.51 17.68 -14.12
C GLY A 81 -2.25 17.77 -13.26
N ALA A 82 -2.24 17.12 -12.09
CA ALA A 82 -1.08 17.05 -11.22
C ALA A 82 -0.37 15.70 -11.39
N LYS A 83 0.95 15.73 -11.46
CA LYS A 83 1.78 14.52 -11.60
C LYS A 83 1.88 13.72 -10.29
N ASP A 84 1.82 14.41 -9.17
CA ASP A 84 1.93 13.84 -7.83
C ASP A 84 1.27 14.76 -6.78
N ILE A 85 1.14 14.24 -5.55
CA ILE A 85 0.57 14.98 -4.41
C ILE A 85 1.29 16.31 -4.13
N ARG A 86 2.60 16.40 -4.37
CA ARG A 86 3.37 17.63 -4.14
C ARG A 86 2.96 18.72 -5.13
N GLY A 87 2.80 18.33 -6.40
CA GLY A 87 2.32 19.19 -7.46
C GLY A 87 0.88 19.65 -7.22
N PHE A 88 0.03 18.76 -6.69
CA PHE A 88 -1.33 19.08 -6.28
C PHE A 88 -1.34 20.07 -5.12
N ASN A 89 -0.70 19.75 -4.00
CA ASN A 89 -0.69 20.56 -2.78
C ASN A 89 -0.07 21.96 -2.96
N LYS A 90 0.80 22.14 -3.96
CA LYS A 90 1.35 23.49 -4.30
C LYS A 90 0.34 24.39 -4.99
N ARG A 91 -0.65 23.84 -5.69
CA ARG A 91 -1.60 24.59 -6.53
C ARG A 91 -3.01 24.59 -5.96
N SER A 92 -3.38 23.59 -5.17
CA SER A 92 -4.68 23.47 -4.53
C SER A 92 -4.72 24.28 -3.23
N LYS A 93 -5.89 24.89 -2.94
CA LYS A 93 -6.18 25.50 -1.64
C LYS A 93 -6.43 24.41 -0.58
N ASP A 94 -7.07 23.33 -1.00
CA ASP A 94 -7.37 22.18 -0.15
C ASP A 94 -6.27 21.13 -0.36
N GLN A 95 -5.36 21.05 0.60
CA GLN A 95 -4.24 20.15 0.54
C GLN A 95 -4.65 18.74 0.95
N MET A 96 -4.11 17.73 0.26
CA MET A 96 -4.23 16.33 0.66
C MET A 96 -3.16 15.99 1.68
N PRO A 97 -3.50 15.40 2.83
CA PRO A 97 -2.49 14.90 3.77
C PRO A 97 -1.77 13.67 3.20
N TYR A 98 -0.50 13.50 3.55
CA TYR A 98 0.18 12.23 3.38
C TYR A 98 -0.44 11.18 4.29
N ILE A 99 -0.44 9.93 3.88
CA ILE A 99 -0.89 8.80 4.71
C ILE A 99 0.27 7.85 4.90
N VAL A 100 0.55 7.48 6.15
CA VAL A 100 1.53 6.44 6.48
C VAL A 100 0.80 5.30 7.19
N VAL A 101 0.83 4.14 6.58
CA VAL A 101 0.32 2.89 7.17
C VAL A 101 1.49 2.15 7.80
N VAL A 102 1.41 1.88 9.08
CA VAL A 102 2.47 1.18 9.84
C VAL A 102 1.95 -0.18 10.29
N ILE A 103 2.67 -1.24 9.95
CA ILE A 103 2.38 -2.62 10.37
C ILE A 103 3.52 -3.08 11.28
N ASP A 104 3.23 -3.32 12.56
CA ASP A 104 4.24 -3.77 13.52
C ASP A 104 4.68 -5.21 13.30
N GLU A 105 3.74 -6.12 12.99
CA GLU A 105 4.05 -7.54 12.78
C GLU A 105 3.32 -8.10 11.56
N LEU A 106 4.02 -8.10 10.42
CA LEU A 106 3.48 -8.64 9.18
C LEU A 106 3.18 -10.15 9.27
N ALA A 107 3.99 -10.91 10.02
CA ALA A 107 3.83 -12.36 10.10
C ALA A 107 2.43 -12.76 10.60
N ASP A 108 1.86 -12.03 11.55
CA ASP A 108 0.56 -12.35 12.12
C ASP A 108 -0.57 -12.15 11.08
N LEU A 109 -0.44 -11.19 10.17
CA LEU A 109 -1.37 -10.99 9.05
C LEU A 109 -1.19 -12.07 7.98
N MET A 110 0.06 -12.39 7.62
CA MET A 110 0.38 -13.37 6.59
C MET A 110 -0.05 -14.78 6.95
N MET A 111 0.01 -15.15 8.23
CA MET A 111 -0.44 -16.47 8.71
C MET A 111 -1.95 -16.65 8.61
N THR A 112 -2.74 -15.59 8.65
CA THR A 112 -4.21 -15.66 8.65
C THR A 112 -4.79 -15.39 7.26
N SER A 113 -4.32 -14.35 6.58
CA SER A 113 -4.88 -13.85 5.31
C SER A 113 -3.77 -13.55 4.30
N GLY A 114 -2.76 -14.39 4.20
CA GLY A 114 -1.50 -14.12 3.49
C GLY A 114 -1.67 -13.64 2.06
N ARG A 115 -2.53 -14.28 1.25
CA ARG A 115 -2.73 -13.91 -0.16
C ARG A 115 -3.34 -12.51 -0.32
N GLU A 116 -4.36 -12.19 0.48
CA GLU A 116 -5.02 -10.88 0.43
C GLU A 116 -4.09 -9.79 0.90
N VAL A 117 -3.37 -10.02 1.99
CA VAL A 117 -2.40 -9.08 2.57
C VAL A 117 -1.25 -8.82 1.61
N GLU A 118 -0.64 -9.86 1.03
CA GLU A 118 0.44 -9.73 0.06
C GLU A 118 -0.01 -8.94 -1.16
N SER A 119 -1.15 -9.31 -1.75
CA SER A 119 -1.72 -8.63 -2.92
C SER A 119 -1.97 -7.15 -2.64
N ALA A 120 -2.56 -6.83 -1.49
CA ALA A 120 -2.85 -5.45 -1.10
C ALA A 120 -1.55 -4.63 -0.90
N ILE A 121 -0.59 -5.17 -0.16
CA ILE A 121 0.71 -4.52 0.10
C ILE A 121 1.44 -4.23 -1.22
N VAL A 122 1.48 -5.20 -2.12
CA VAL A 122 2.15 -5.07 -3.42
C VAL A 122 1.46 -4.01 -4.28
N ARG A 123 0.12 -4.04 -4.36
CA ARG A 123 -0.66 -3.04 -5.12
C ARG A 123 -0.40 -1.62 -4.63
N ILE A 124 -0.42 -1.41 -3.30
CA ILE A 124 -0.12 -0.11 -2.71
C ILE A 124 1.34 0.29 -3.04
N ALA A 125 2.32 -0.59 -2.82
CA ALA A 125 3.72 -0.27 -3.03
C ALA A 125 4.05 0.13 -4.49
N GLN A 126 3.35 -0.46 -5.47
CA GLN A 126 3.55 -0.16 -6.88
C GLN A 126 3.03 1.22 -7.30
N LEU A 127 1.91 1.68 -6.75
CA LEU A 127 1.19 2.85 -7.27
C LEU A 127 1.11 4.03 -6.29
N ALA A 128 1.27 3.80 -5.00
CA ALA A 128 0.97 4.80 -3.97
C ALA A 128 1.96 5.98 -3.89
N ARG A 129 3.15 5.86 -4.48
CA ARG A 129 4.19 6.92 -4.41
C ARG A 129 3.69 8.29 -4.87
N ALA A 130 2.95 8.33 -5.99
CA ALA A 130 2.42 9.57 -6.53
C ALA A 130 1.31 10.17 -5.66
N THR A 131 0.54 9.34 -4.95
CA THR A 131 -0.61 9.73 -4.13
C THR A 131 -0.25 10.14 -2.70
N GLY A 132 1.03 10.03 -2.32
CA GLY A 132 1.50 10.37 -0.97
C GLY A 132 1.08 9.36 0.10
N ILE A 133 0.87 8.11 -0.27
CA ILE A 133 0.60 7.01 0.66
C ILE A 133 1.86 6.16 0.79
N HIS A 134 2.25 5.86 2.01
CA HIS A 134 3.47 5.13 2.34
C HIS A 134 3.19 3.97 3.27
N LEU A 135 3.92 2.86 3.07
CA LEU A 135 3.88 1.69 3.93
C LEU A 135 5.17 1.56 4.73
N VAL A 136 5.04 1.29 6.01
CA VAL A 136 6.12 0.87 6.91
C VAL A 136 5.75 -0.50 7.44
N ILE A 137 6.50 -1.51 7.06
CA ILE A 137 6.18 -2.90 7.36
C ILE A 137 7.31 -3.48 8.20
N ALA A 138 6.95 -4.04 9.36
CA ALA A 138 7.90 -4.68 10.23
C ALA A 138 7.50 -6.13 10.55
N THR A 139 8.48 -6.94 10.91
CA THR A 139 8.27 -8.31 11.41
C THR A 139 9.42 -8.75 12.29
N GLN A 140 9.12 -9.60 13.27
CA GLN A 140 10.08 -10.31 14.10
C GLN A 140 10.38 -11.72 13.57
N ARG A 141 9.66 -12.14 12.51
CA ARG A 141 9.78 -13.48 11.89
C ARG A 141 10.18 -13.35 10.42
N PRO A 142 11.46 -13.13 10.12
CA PRO A 142 11.95 -12.93 8.76
C PRO A 142 12.05 -14.26 7.99
N SER A 143 10.93 -14.94 7.79
CA SER A 143 10.84 -16.14 6.92
C SER A 143 10.47 -15.76 5.48
N VAL A 144 10.74 -16.64 4.53
CA VAL A 144 10.40 -16.43 3.12
C VAL A 144 8.89 -16.42 2.86
N ASP A 145 8.10 -17.03 3.75
CA ASP A 145 6.64 -17.02 3.70
C ASP A 145 6.04 -15.67 4.16
N VAL A 146 6.79 -14.90 4.95
CA VAL A 146 6.41 -13.59 5.45
C VAL A 146 6.97 -12.49 4.56
N ILE A 147 8.27 -12.55 4.26
CA ILE A 147 8.96 -11.59 3.39
C ILE A 147 9.17 -12.27 2.03
N THR A 148 8.11 -12.31 1.24
CA THR A 148 8.11 -12.99 -0.06
C THR A 148 8.98 -12.25 -1.09
N GLY A 149 9.34 -12.95 -2.17
CA GLY A 149 10.06 -12.33 -3.28
C GLY A 149 9.31 -11.15 -3.89
N THR A 150 7.98 -11.24 -3.96
CA THR A 150 7.10 -10.20 -4.50
C THR A 150 7.11 -8.95 -3.62
N ILE A 151 7.03 -9.11 -2.29
CA ILE A 151 7.17 -8.00 -1.34
C ILE A 151 8.54 -7.35 -1.50
N LYS A 152 9.64 -8.15 -1.50
CA LYS A 152 11.01 -7.62 -1.63
C LYS A 152 11.23 -6.83 -2.93
N ALA A 153 10.63 -7.25 -4.03
CA ALA A 153 10.74 -6.55 -5.31
C ALA A 153 10.14 -5.13 -5.28
N ASN A 154 9.15 -4.89 -4.42
CA ASN A 154 8.44 -3.61 -4.32
C ASN A 154 8.90 -2.73 -3.13
N PHE A 155 9.74 -3.27 -2.24
CA PHE A 155 10.30 -2.55 -1.08
C PHE A 155 11.82 -2.51 -1.14
N PRO A 156 12.40 -1.52 -1.85
CA PRO A 156 13.85 -1.40 -1.96
C PRO A 156 14.51 -0.82 -0.70
N GLY A 157 13.76 -0.03 0.09
CA GLY A 157 14.22 0.47 1.39
C GLY A 157 14.04 -0.58 2.46
N ARG A 158 15.15 -1.11 3.02
CA ARG A 158 15.11 -2.20 3.99
C ARG A 158 16.02 -1.91 5.18
N ILE A 159 15.54 -2.27 6.36
CA ILE A 159 16.28 -2.19 7.61
C ILE A 159 16.30 -3.58 8.25
N ALA A 160 17.48 -4.10 8.52
CA ALA A 160 17.64 -5.30 9.32
C ALA A 160 18.31 -4.95 10.65
N PHE A 161 17.65 -5.27 11.74
CA PHE A 161 18.24 -5.34 13.07
C PHE A 161 18.88 -6.71 13.29
N ALA A 162 19.47 -6.92 14.47
CA ALA A 162 20.05 -8.20 14.83
C ALA A 162 19.03 -9.34 14.63
N VAL A 163 19.46 -10.40 13.97
CA VAL A 163 18.69 -11.63 13.69
C VAL A 163 19.46 -12.86 14.17
N ALA A 164 18.76 -14.00 14.30
CA ALA A 164 19.36 -15.21 14.86
C ALA A 164 20.27 -15.95 13.87
N SER A 165 20.06 -15.81 12.55
CA SER A 165 20.77 -16.59 11.56
C SER A 165 21.14 -15.78 10.30
N GLN A 166 22.12 -16.29 9.54
CA GLN A 166 22.43 -15.76 8.20
C GLN A 166 21.28 -15.90 7.23
N THR A 167 20.45 -16.94 7.39
CA THR A 167 19.27 -17.16 6.55
C THR A 167 18.28 -16.02 6.74
N ASP A 168 18.05 -15.59 7.98
CA ASP A 168 17.17 -14.46 8.30
C ASP A 168 17.72 -13.15 7.69
N SER A 169 19.04 -12.93 7.80
CA SER A 169 19.68 -11.78 7.17
C SER A 169 19.49 -11.76 5.65
N ARG A 170 19.69 -12.91 4.98
CA ARG A 170 19.47 -13.03 3.54
C ARG A 170 17.99 -12.86 3.17
N THR A 171 17.07 -13.31 4.00
CA THR A 171 15.64 -13.10 3.75
C THR A 171 15.29 -11.62 3.70
N ILE A 172 15.89 -10.79 4.57
CA ILE A 172 15.62 -9.36 4.62
C ILE A 172 16.44 -8.59 3.57
N LEU A 173 17.76 -8.80 3.54
CA LEU A 173 18.72 -7.94 2.82
C LEU A 173 19.27 -8.57 1.54
N ASP A 174 18.92 -9.80 1.22
CA ASP A 174 19.52 -10.63 0.17
C ASP A 174 21.02 -10.92 0.40
N MET A 175 21.55 -10.63 1.61
CA MET A 175 22.93 -10.85 2.01
C MET A 175 23.06 -11.17 3.50
N ALA A 176 24.16 -11.79 3.90
CA ALA A 176 24.52 -12.02 5.29
C ALA A 176 25.03 -10.71 5.95
N GLY A 177 24.98 -10.65 7.27
CA GLY A 177 25.56 -9.57 8.06
C GLY A 177 24.71 -9.10 9.24
N ALA A 178 23.37 -9.20 9.16
CA ALA A 178 22.51 -8.80 10.26
C ALA A 178 22.61 -9.73 11.48
N GLU A 179 23.07 -10.96 11.31
CA GLU A 179 23.37 -11.89 12.40
C GLU A 179 24.59 -11.47 13.25
N LYS A 180 25.41 -10.53 12.74
CA LYS A 180 26.59 -10.00 13.44
C LYS A 180 26.32 -8.68 14.14
N LEU A 181 25.10 -8.18 14.11
CA LEU A 181 24.71 -6.94 14.77
C LEU A 181 24.60 -7.12 16.28
N LEU A 182 24.89 -6.06 17.02
CA LEU A 182 24.98 -6.07 18.48
C LEU A 182 23.60 -5.98 19.17
N GLY A 183 22.51 -5.76 18.41
CA GLY A 183 21.17 -5.48 18.99
C GLY A 183 21.05 -4.03 19.48
N ARG A 184 19.99 -3.74 20.24
CA ARG A 184 19.73 -2.40 20.81
C ARG A 184 19.75 -1.26 19.80
N GLY A 185 19.21 -1.49 18.59
CA GLY A 185 19.14 -0.48 17.56
C GLY A 185 20.32 -0.44 16.58
N ASP A 186 21.30 -1.32 16.74
CA ASP A 186 22.33 -1.55 15.72
C ASP A 186 21.67 -2.21 14.51
N MET A 187 21.81 -1.61 13.31
CA MET A 187 21.06 -2.01 12.11
C MET A 187 21.88 -1.90 10.84
N LEU A 188 21.45 -2.67 9.85
CA LEU A 188 21.87 -2.51 8.46
C LEU A 188 20.74 -1.88 7.67
N PHE A 189 21.02 -0.76 7.00
CA PHE A 189 20.09 -0.02 6.17
C PHE A 189 20.48 -0.10 4.70
N SER A 190 19.55 -0.57 3.87
CA SER A 190 19.69 -0.69 2.41
C SER A 190 18.66 0.16 1.70
N THR A 191 19.02 0.78 0.59
CA THR A 191 18.13 1.51 -0.32
C THR A 191 18.38 1.07 -1.76
N ALA A 192 17.49 1.43 -2.68
CA ALA A 192 17.69 1.17 -4.11
C ALA A 192 18.96 1.83 -4.69
N GLU A 193 19.43 2.91 -4.08
CA GLU A 193 20.56 3.71 -4.56
C GLU A 193 21.90 3.19 -4.05
N THR A 194 21.89 2.32 -3.03
CA THR A 194 23.12 1.83 -2.40
C THR A 194 23.38 0.37 -2.75
N SER A 195 24.54 0.07 -3.34
CA SER A 195 24.98 -1.29 -3.66
C SER A 195 25.27 -2.16 -2.43
N LYS A 196 25.55 -1.53 -1.28
CA LYS A 196 25.84 -2.20 -0.01
C LYS A 196 25.05 -1.54 1.13
N PRO A 197 24.51 -2.31 2.06
CA PRO A 197 23.89 -1.76 3.26
C PRO A 197 24.85 -0.92 4.08
N ARG A 198 24.33 0.14 4.68
CA ARG A 198 25.06 0.98 5.65
C ARG A 198 24.74 0.50 7.06
N ARG A 199 25.74 0.34 7.90
CA ARG A 199 25.53 0.08 9.32
C ARG A 199 25.26 1.39 10.03
N LEU A 200 24.17 1.44 10.76
CA LEU A 200 23.70 2.61 11.50
C LEU A 200 23.31 2.21 12.91
N GLN A 201 23.33 3.18 13.83
CA GLN A 201 22.77 3.05 15.16
C GLN A 201 21.45 3.82 15.21
N GLY A 202 20.35 3.15 15.53
CA GLY A 202 19.04 3.77 15.74
C GLY A 202 19.03 4.63 16.99
N ALA A 203 18.26 5.73 16.94
CA ALA A 203 17.99 6.53 18.11
C ALA A 203 17.12 5.73 19.11
N PHE A 204 17.35 5.94 20.40
CA PHE A 204 16.51 5.40 21.45
C PHE A 204 15.44 6.43 21.82
N VAL A 205 14.20 5.97 21.91
CA VAL A 205 13.05 6.73 22.43
C VAL A 205 12.43 5.88 23.53
N SER A 206 12.29 6.42 24.72
CA SER A 206 11.68 5.73 25.86
C SER A 206 10.15 5.80 25.82
N GLU A 207 9.50 4.90 26.53
CA GLU A 207 8.04 4.90 26.70
C GLU A 207 7.53 6.21 27.32
N ASP A 208 8.23 6.75 28.32
CA ASP A 208 7.91 8.04 28.94
C ASP A 208 7.97 9.21 27.95
N GLU A 209 8.89 9.17 27.00
CA GLU A 209 8.99 10.20 25.94
C GLU A 209 7.83 10.10 24.95
N ILE A 210 7.46 8.88 24.56
CA ILE A 210 6.28 8.62 23.72
C ILE A 210 5.03 9.11 24.41
N GLU A 211 4.83 8.76 25.68
CA GLU A 211 3.66 9.17 26.47
C GLU A 211 3.54 10.71 26.56
N ARG A 212 4.67 11.40 26.78
CA ARG A 212 4.68 12.88 26.81
C ARG A 212 4.27 13.48 25.47
N VAL A 213 4.76 12.95 24.35
CA VAL A 213 4.39 13.40 23.00
C VAL A 213 2.90 13.15 22.73
N VAL A 214 2.41 11.95 23.01
CA VAL A 214 1.01 11.57 22.84
C VAL A 214 0.09 12.44 23.67
N LYS A 215 0.43 12.66 24.95
CA LYS A 215 -0.35 13.52 25.86
C LYS A 215 -0.42 14.96 25.34
N PHE A 216 0.69 15.51 24.85
CA PHE A 216 0.71 16.84 24.24
C PHE A 216 -0.21 16.92 23.01
N LEU A 217 -0.13 15.94 22.11
CA LEU A 217 -0.94 15.93 20.89
C LEU A 217 -2.45 15.74 21.18
N ARG A 218 -2.81 14.92 22.15
CA ARG A 218 -4.22 14.77 22.60
C ARG A 218 -4.80 16.06 23.16
N GLN A 219 -3.97 16.92 23.77
CA GLN A 219 -4.41 18.24 24.23
C GLN A 219 -4.57 19.26 23.11
N ALA A 220 -3.85 19.07 21.99
CA ALA A 220 -3.88 19.97 20.84
C ALA A 220 -5.09 19.75 19.93
N GLY A 221 -5.72 18.55 19.97
CA GLY A 221 -6.91 18.24 19.19
C GLY A 221 -7.37 16.81 19.38
N GLU A 222 -8.62 16.55 19.00
CA GLU A 222 -9.19 15.21 18.95
C GLU A 222 -9.04 14.61 17.54
N PRO A 223 -8.89 13.28 17.43
CA PRO A 223 -8.87 12.63 16.12
C PRO A 223 -10.28 12.61 15.48
N ASP A 224 -10.34 12.87 14.20
CA ASP A 224 -11.52 12.63 13.39
C ASP A 224 -11.44 11.21 12.79
N TYR A 225 -12.01 10.25 13.51
CA TYR A 225 -11.94 8.84 13.14
C TYR A 225 -12.91 8.49 12.01
N ASN A 226 -12.37 7.88 10.97
CA ASN A 226 -13.14 7.27 9.90
C ASN A 226 -13.27 5.75 10.14
N TYR A 227 -14.33 5.31 10.78
CA TYR A 227 -14.55 3.89 11.09
C TYR A 227 -14.80 3.01 9.85
N THR A 228 -15.14 3.60 8.70
CA THR A 228 -15.31 2.83 7.43
C THR A 228 -14.00 2.17 6.99
N ILE A 229 -12.86 2.59 7.53
CA ILE A 229 -11.54 2.01 7.24
C ILE A 229 -11.46 0.55 7.70
N THR A 230 -12.03 0.23 8.85
CA THR A 230 -12.00 -1.10 9.45
C THR A 230 -13.30 -1.87 9.27
N GLU A 231 -14.37 -1.20 8.86
CA GLU A 231 -15.60 -1.88 8.55
C GLU A 231 -15.36 -2.85 7.39
N ARG A 232 -15.80 -4.08 7.60
CA ARG A 232 -15.96 -5.00 6.48
C ARG A 232 -16.86 -4.29 5.50
N GLU A 233 -16.41 -4.08 4.26
CA GLU A 233 -17.34 -3.70 3.24
C GLU A 233 -18.55 -4.60 3.46
N ARG A 234 -19.68 -4.01 3.81
CA ARG A 234 -20.93 -4.64 3.44
C ARG A 234 -20.78 -4.73 1.93
N THR A 235 -20.28 -5.84 1.50
CA THR A 235 -20.42 -6.22 0.14
C THR A 235 -21.94 -6.30 -0.07
N GLY A 236 -22.52 -5.16 -0.41
CA GLY A 236 -23.47 -5.22 -1.49
C GLY A 236 -22.61 -5.90 -2.54
N THR A 237 -22.79 -7.15 -2.69
CA THR A 237 -21.95 -8.13 -3.33
C THR A 237 -21.63 -7.66 -4.73
N ILE A 238 -20.58 -6.83 -4.85
CA ILE A 238 -19.98 -6.61 -6.14
C ILE A 238 -19.36 -7.97 -6.46
N LEU A 239 -19.89 -8.61 -7.45
CA LEU A 239 -19.25 -9.68 -8.18
C LEU A 239 -17.79 -9.24 -8.37
N ASP A 240 -16.85 -10.08 -8.07
CA ASP A 240 -15.39 -9.86 -8.09
C ASP A 240 -15.01 -8.81 -9.16
N GLY A 241 -14.91 -7.52 -8.76
CA GLY A 241 -15.00 -6.32 -9.57
C GLY A 241 -14.22 -6.30 -10.88
N THR A 242 -14.67 -7.05 -11.84
CA THR A 242 -14.35 -6.85 -13.23
C THR A 242 -15.55 -6.17 -13.88
N ASP A 243 -15.32 -5.19 -14.76
CA ASP A 243 -16.36 -4.54 -15.57
C ASP A 243 -17.30 -5.57 -16.22
N GLU A 244 -16.78 -6.78 -16.52
CA GLU A 244 -17.54 -7.93 -17.02
C GLU A 244 -18.62 -8.43 -16.05
N ASP A 245 -18.48 -8.28 -14.75
CA ASP A 245 -19.45 -8.74 -13.75
C ASP A 245 -20.58 -7.73 -13.54
N GLU A 246 -20.32 -6.45 -13.74
CA GLU A 246 -21.36 -5.41 -13.73
C GLU A 246 -22.22 -5.49 -15.00
N GLU A 247 -21.62 -5.65 -16.17
CA GLU A 247 -22.34 -5.88 -17.43
C GLU A 247 -23.21 -7.14 -17.36
N LEU A 248 -22.66 -8.23 -16.80
CA LEU A 248 -23.42 -9.47 -16.61
C LEU A 248 -24.59 -9.33 -15.62
N LEU A 249 -24.47 -8.47 -14.61
CA LEU A 249 -25.57 -8.21 -13.68
C LEU A 249 -26.67 -7.38 -14.35
N GLU A 250 -26.32 -6.39 -15.16
CA GLU A 250 -27.26 -5.61 -15.95
C GLU A 250 -28.01 -6.47 -16.98
N ASP A 251 -27.27 -7.36 -17.65
CA ASP A 251 -27.85 -8.35 -18.56
C ASP A 251 -28.78 -9.30 -17.81
N ALA A 252 -28.42 -9.73 -16.58
CA ALA A 252 -29.29 -10.56 -15.74
C ALA A 252 -30.61 -9.85 -15.42
N ILE A 253 -30.55 -8.58 -15.04
CA ILE A 253 -31.74 -7.77 -14.75
C ILE A 253 -32.64 -7.68 -15.99
N GLY A 254 -32.06 -7.34 -17.14
CA GLY A 254 -32.79 -7.25 -18.40
C GLY A 254 -33.49 -8.55 -18.80
N GLU A 255 -32.80 -9.69 -18.62
CA GLU A 255 -33.38 -11.01 -18.92
C GLU A 255 -34.51 -11.42 -17.92
N ILE A 256 -34.33 -11.08 -16.63
CA ILE A 256 -35.33 -11.36 -15.58
C ILE A 256 -36.59 -10.53 -15.80
N VAL A 257 -36.46 -9.23 -16.05
CA VAL A 257 -37.60 -8.34 -16.33
C VAL A 257 -38.36 -8.79 -17.59
N ARG A 258 -37.63 -9.12 -18.65
CA ARG A 258 -38.21 -9.64 -19.90
C ARG A 258 -38.94 -10.96 -19.69
N ALA A 259 -38.43 -11.81 -18.80
CA ALA A 259 -39.07 -13.12 -18.51
C ALA A 259 -40.20 -13.05 -17.49
N GLY A 260 -40.34 -11.96 -16.74
CA GLY A 260 -41.33 -11.79 -15.67
C GLY A 260 -41.15 -12.75 -14.49
N LYS A 261 -40.00 -13.42 -14.37
CA LYS A 261 -39.66 -14.38 -13.30
C LYS A 261 -38.16 -14.55 -13.20
N ALA A 262 -37.67 -14.83 -12.00
CA ALA A 262 -36.26 -15.02 -11.74
C ALA A 262 -35.97 -16.44 -11.21
N SER A 263 -35.01 -17.13 -11.81
CA SER A 263 -34.49 -18.41 -11.29
C SER A 263 -33.01 -18.59 -11.63
N THR A 264 -32.28 -19.24 -10.73
CA THR A 264 -30.86 -19.55 -10.91
C THR A 264 -30.56 -20.30 -12.21
N SER A 265 -31.42 -21.29 -12.54
CA SER A 265 -31.28 -22.09 -13.78
C SER A 265 -31.57 -21.29 -15.07
N MET A 266 -32.39 -20.24 -14.99
CA MET A 266 -32.60 -19.33 -16.11
C MET A 266 -31.39 -18.45 -16.35
N ILE A 267 -30.83 -17.85 -15.31
CA ILE A 267 -29.60 -17.05 -15.38
C ILE A 267 -28.45 -17.89 -15.92
N GLN A 268 -28.24 -19.11 -15.41
CA GLN A 268 -27.20 -20.01 -15.92
C GLN A 268 -27.30 -20.21 -17.44
N ARG A 269 -28.52 -20.47 -17.94
CA ARG A 269 -28.71 -20.75 -19.37
C ARG A 269 -28.59 -19.51 -20.23
N ARG A 270 -29.09 -18.37 -19.76
CA ARG A 270 -29.15 -17.14 -20.56
C ARG A 270 -27.76 -16.47 -20.63
N LEU A 271 -27.08 -16.38 -19.50
CA LEU A 271 -25.78 -15.71 -19.39
C LEU A 271 -24.60 -16.69 -19.51
N LYS A 272 -24.87 -18.02 -19.64
CA LYS A 272 -23.83 -19.07 -19.74
C LYS A 272 -22.85 -19.08 -18.56
N VAL A 273 -23.32 -18.76 -17.37
CA VAL A 273 -22.51 -18.71 -16.13
C VAL A 273 -22.68 -20.00 -15.31
N GLY A 274 -21.71 -20.29 -14.44
CA GLY A 274 -21.77 -21.43 -13.50
C GLY A 274 -22.84 -21.24 -12.42
N TYR A 275 -23.24 -22.36 -11.76
CA TYR A 275 -24.29 -22.36 -10.75
C TYR A 275 -24.00 -21.39 -9.59
N SER A 276 -22.77 -21.43 -9.04
CA SER A 276 -22.37 -20.57 -7.92
C SER A 276 -22.44 -19.07 -8.28
N ARG A 277 -22.07 -18.69 -9.50
CA ARG A 277 -22.15 -17.31 -9.98
C ARG A 277 -23.60 -16.89 -10.21
N ALA A 278 -24.44 -17.77 -10.79
CA ALA A 278 -25.87 -17.50 -10.98
C ALA A 278 -26.64 -17.41 -9.64
N ALA A 279 -26.33 -18.26 -8.66
CA ALA A 279 -26.92 -18.20 -7.33
C ALA A 279 -26.58 -16.88 -6.63
N ARG A 280 -25.29 -16.47 -6.70
CA ARG A 280 -24.83 -15.19 -6.16
C ARG A 280 -25.50 -13.98 -6.81
N MET A 281 -25.69 -14.00 -8.14
CA MET A 281 -26.46 -12.96 -8.84
C MET A 281 -27.88 -12.86 -8.32
N MET A 282 -28.55 -14.01 -8.06
CA MET A 282 -29.89 -14.02 -7.50
C MET A 282 -29.98 -13.40 -6.10
N ASP A 283 -28.92 -13.58 -5.28
CA ASP A 283 -28.87 -13.01 -3.93
C ASP A 283 -28.71 -11.48 -4.01
N ILE A 284 -27.85 -10.99 -4.93
CA ILE A 284 -27.67 -9.56 -5.18
C ILE A 284 -28.96 -8.89 -5.68
N LEU A 285 -29.65 -9.54 -6.57
CA LEU A 285 -30.91 -9.02 -7.12
C LEU A 285 -32.04 -8.95 -6.08
N GLU A 286 -32.03 -9.87 -5.11
CA GLU A 286 -32.92 -9.82 -3.95
C GLU A 286 -32.55 -8.67 -3.02
N GLU A 287 -31.27 -8.51 -2.71
CA GLU A 287 -30.75 -7.42 -1.86
C GLU A 287 -31.01 -6.04 -2.46
N LYS A 288 -30.91 -5.91 -3.79
CA LYS A 288 -31.29 -4.69 -4.52
C LYS A 288 -32.79 -4.48 -4.66
N GLY A 289 -33.63 -5.39 -4.17
CA GLY A 289 -35.08 -5.29 -4.24
C GLY A 289 -35.62 -5.43 -5.67
N ILE A 290 -34.89 -6.03 -6.58
CA ILE A 290 -35.29 -6.28 -7.97
C ILE A 290 -36.19 -7.53 -8.07
N ILE A 291 -35.90 -8.51 -7.21
CA ILE A 291 -36.67 -9.75 -7.10
C ILE A 291 -37.07 -10.01 -5.66
N GLY A 292 -38.16 -10.75 -5.49
CA GLY A 292 -38.66 -11.15 -4.18
C GLY A 292 -37.87 -12.29 -3.54
N PRO A 293 -38.13 -12.57 -2.24
CA PRO A 293 -37.47 -13.63 -1.48
C PRO A 293 -37.74 -15.01 -2.04
N GLN A 294 -36.85 -15.95 -1.72
CA GLN A 294 -37.01 -17.34 -2.17
C GLN A 294 -38.21 -18.03 -1.52
N ASP A 295 -39.13 -18.53 -2.32
CA ASP A 295 -40.24 -19.37 -1.87
C ASP A 295 -40.09 -20.81 -2.40
N GLY A 296 -39.35 -21.62 -1.67
CA GLY A 296 -39.06 -23.02 -2.00
C GLY A 296 -38.36 -23.18 -3.35
N ALA A 297 -38.89 -24.06 -4.22
CA ALA A 297 -38.33 -24.35 -5.54
C ALA A 297 -38.94 -23.49 -6.67
N LYS A 298 -39.86 -22.58 -6.36
CA LYS A 298 -40.52 -21.74 -7.35
C LYS A 298 -39.59 -20.62 -7.85
N PRO A 299 -39.76 -20.16 -9.11
CA PRO A 299 -39.11 -18.95 -9.57
C PRO A 299 -39.51 -17.75 -8.69
N ARG A 300 -38.56 -16.89 -8.36
CA ARG A 300 -38.82 -15.67 -7.57
C ARG A 300 -39.60 -14.64 -8.40
N GLU A 301 -40.41 -13.86 -7.74
CA GLU A 301 -41.19 -12.77 -8.33
C GLU A 301 -40.32 -11.59 -8.69
N VAL A 302 -40.62 -10.91 -9.79
CA VAL A 302 -39.90 -9.70 -10.22
C VAL A 302 -40.65 -8.50 -9.68
N LEU A 303 -39.94 -7.61 -8.93
CA LEU A 303 -40.53 -6.49 -8.22
C LEU A 303 -40.47 -5.17 -9.01
N ILE A 304 -39.77 -5.14 -10.14
CA ILE A 304 -39.64 -3.98 -11.02
C ILE A 304 -40.34 -4.22 -12.36
N GLU A 305 -40.96 -3.18 -12.93
CA GLU A 305 -41.72 -3.27 -14.17
C GLU A 305 -40.91 -3.09 -15.44
N SER A 306 -39.77 -2.36 -15.37
CA SER A 306 -38.89 -2.07 -16.51
C SER A 306 -37.42 -1.94 -16.11
N TRP A 307 -36.52 -2.24 -17.06
CA TRP A 307 -35.08 -2.01 -16.90
C TRP A 307 -34.48 -1.48 -18.23
N PRO A 308 -33.66 -0.41 -18.23
CA PRO A 308 -33.39 0.47 -17.06
C PRO A 308 -34.65 1.25 -16.63
N PRO A 309 -34.81 1.59 -15.33
CA PRO A 309 -35.92 2.43 -14.89
C PRO A 309 -35.82 3.82 -15.55
N GLU A 310 -36.99 4.48 -15.79
CA GLU A 310 -37.05 5.77 -16.51
C GLU A 310 -36.19 6.89 -15.94
N ASN A 311 -35.69 6.73 -14.70
CA ASN A 311 -34.77 7.65 -14.01
C ASN A 311 -33.34 7.09 -13.82
N TYR A 312 -32.98 6.03 -14.53
CA TYR A 312 -31.62 5.46 -14.44
C TYR A 312 -30.63 6.37 -15.13
N GLY A 313 -29.86 7.08 -14.34
CA GLY A 313 -28.91 8.12 -14.76
C GLY A 313 -29.16 9.51 -14.12
N ALA A 314 -30.30 9.68 -13.42
CA ALA A 314 -30.62 10.97 -12.79
C ALA A 314 -30.37 11.03 -11.27
N THR A 315 -30.00 9.92 -10.61
CA THR A 315 -29.73 9.88 -9.17
C THR A 315 -28.61 8.92 -8.82
N ILE A 316 -27.42 9.20 -9.31
CA ILE A 316 -26.23 9.01 -8.49
C ILE A 316 -25.91 10.42 -7.99
N PRO A 317 -25.97 10.71 -6.69
CA PRO A 317 -25.31 11.88 -6.15
C PRO A 317 -23.81 11.58 -6.34
N THR A 318 -23.27 12.00 -7.46
CA THR A 318 -21.83 12.17 -7.56
C THR A 318 -21.50 13.24 -6.55
N ALA A 319 -20.52 12.98 -5.68
CA ALA A 319 -19.94 13.98 -4.78
C ALA A 319 -19.34 15.19 -5.54
N ALA A 320 -19.85 15.48 -6.73
CA ALA A 320 -19.55 16.62 -7.61
C ALA A 320 -20.53 17.77 -7.42
N ASP A 321 -21.65 17.57 -6.71
CA ASP A 321 -22.65 18.64 -6.54
C ASP A 321 -22.41 19.56 -5.34
N ASP A 322 -21.33 19.32 -4.56
CA ASP A 322 -20.92 20.20 -3.46
C ASP A 322 -19.79 21.19 -3.84
N PHE A 323 -19.39 21.20 -5.12
CA PHE A 323 -18.51 22.25 -5.67
C PHE A 323 -19.31 23.14 -6.62
N GLY A 324 -20.35 23.77 -6.08
CA GLY A 324 -21.08 24.84 -6.70
C GLY A 324 -20.18 26.05 -6.95
N GLU A 325 -20.19 26.51 -8.18
CA GLU A 325 -19.86 27.88 -8.61
C GLU A 325 -18.41 28.36 -8.41
N ALA A 326 -17.48 27.83 -9.18
CA ALA A 326 -16.28 28.57 -9.56
C ALA A 326 -16.05 28.55 -11.08
N LYS A 327 -17.10 28.93 -11.83
CA LYS A 327 -17.05 29.03 -13.31
C LYS A 327 -17.33 30.43 -13.82
N GLU A 328 -17.06 31.47 -13.05
CA GLU A 328 -17.10 32.84 -13.57
C GLU A 328 -15.98 33.66 -12.94
N ALA A 329 -14.78 33.62 -13.49
CA ALA A 329 -13.78 34.69 -13.44
C ALA A 329 -12.58 34.39 -14.36
N TRP A 330 -12.84 34.22 -15.64
CA TRP A 330 -11.79 34.34 -16.66
C TRP A 330 -12.36 35.23 -17.76
N GLU A 331 -12.56 36.51 -17.44
CA GLU A 331 -12.64 37.52 -18.45
C GLU A 331 -11.24 37.88 -18.92
N ASP A 332 -11.05 37.63 -20.15
CA ASP A 332 -10.19 38.10 -21.18
C ASP A 332 -9.56 39.48 -20.85
N ASP A 333 -8.28 39.47 -20.44
CA ASP A 333 -7.44 40.67 -20.51
C ASP A 333 -6.64 40.58 -21.83
N GLY A 334 -7.25 41.22 -22.82
CA GLY A 334 -6.63 41.40 -24.11
C GLY A 334 -5.38 42.27 -24.01
N SER A 335 -4.23 41.68 -23.98
CA SER A 335 -2.96 42.31 -24.35
C SER A 335 -2.33 41.58 -25.51
N THR A 336 -2.36 42.27 -26.60
CA THR A 336 -1.78 42.02 -27.92
C THR A 336 -0.34 41.56 -27.85
N ALA A 337 -0.09 40.49 -28.60
CA ALA A 337 1.24 40.07 -28.98
C ALA A 337 1.88 41.09 -29.91
N GLU A 338 2.95 41.72 -29.49
CA GLU A 338 3.90 42.36 -30.40
C GLU A 338 5.20 41.53 -30.47
N ASP A 339 5.49 41.17 -31.71
CA ASP A 339 6.73 40.78 -32.32
C ASP A 339 8.02 41.01 -31.52
N LEU A 340 8.81 39.96 -31.36
CA LEU A 340 10.26 40.01 -31.47
C LEU A 340 10.75 38.79 -32.24
N SER A 341 11.06 39.05 -33.49
CA SER A 341 11.80 38.20 -34.41
C SER A 341 13.30 38.19 -34.12
N GLU A 342 13.92 37.07 -34.47
CA GLU A 342 15.29 36.91 -34.94
C GLU A 342 16.42 37.05 -33.89
N ASP A 343 17.02 35.88 -33.60
CA ASP A 343 18.42 35.64 -33.97
C ASP A 343 18.71 34.13 -33.91
N GLY A 344 19.10 33.62 -35.08
CA GLY A 344 19.54 32.23 -35.26
C GLY A 344 20.99 32.06 -34.86
N GLU A 345 21.29 30.98 -34.21
CA GLU A 345 22.64 30.39 -34.25
C GLU A 345 22.52 28.89 -34.52
N ASP A 346 23.07 28.56 -35.68
CA ASP A 346 23.31 27.22 -36.22
C ASP A 346 24.21 26.42 -35.26
N VAL A 347 23.78 25.24 -34.85
CA VAL A 347 24.67 24.22 -34.25
C VAL A 347 24.65 23.00 -35.14
N ASP A 348 25.80 22.75 -35.72
CA ASP A 348 26.15 21.66 -36.61
C ASP A 348 25.78 20.27 -36.05
N VAL A 349 25.06 19.52 -36.90
CA VAL A 349 24.83 18.08 -36.75
C VAL A 349 26.01 17.34 -37.38
N VAL A 350 26.74 16.56 -36.57
CA VAL A 350 27.74 15.61 -37.07
C VAL A 350 27.10 14.21 -37.05
N PRO A 351 27.15 13.46 -38.17
CA PRO A 351 26.57 12.12 -38.25
C PRO A 351 27.48 11.06 -37.61
N GLU A 352 26.85 10.14 -36.87
CA GLU A 352 27.50 8.91 -36.38
C GLU A 352 27.81 7.96 -37.54
N GLU A 353 29.07 7.54 -37.64
CA GLU A 353 29.51 6.45 -38.52
C GLU A 353 29.28 5.09 -37.85
N GLU A 354 28.60 4.22 -38.55
CA GLU A 354 28.56 2.77 -38.32
C GLU A 354 29.95 2.15 -38.58
N SER A 355 30.42 1.28 -37.70
CA SER A 355 31.48 0.34 -38.00
C SER A 355 31.17 -1.05 -37.46
N ASP A 356 30.80 -1.91 -38.41
CA ASP A 356 30.91 -3.37 -38.37
C ASP A 356 32.35 -3.83 -38.17
N SER A 357 32.55 -4.91 -37.43
CA SER A 357 33.48 -6.04 -37.67
C SER A 357 33.47 -6.96 -36.44
N GLU A 358 32.85 -8.12 -36.53
CA GLU A 358 33.33 -9.45 -36.98
C GLU A 358 34.55 -10.02 -36.21
N GLU A 359 34.26 -11.22 -35.66
CA GLU A 359 35.04 -12.46 -35.56
C GLU A 359 36.23 -12.63 -34.59
N ALA A 360 35.99 -13.63 -33.73
CA ALA A 360 36.81 -14.83 -33.47
C ALA A 360 38.15 -14.65 -32.73
N THR A 361 38.36 -15.35 -31.66
CA THR A 361 39.02 -16.68 -31.56
C THR A 361 39.10 -17.15 -30.14
N LYS A 362 38.96 -18.47 -30.00
CA LYS A 362 39.31 -19.33 -28.82
C LYS A 362 40.80 -19.25 -28.56
N GLU A 363 41.19 -19.37 -27.29
CA GLU A 363 42.28 -20.26 -26.90
C GLU A 363 42.28 -20.49 -25.39
N GLU A 364 42.46 -21.77 -25.07
CA GLU A 364 42.69 -22.42 -23.78
C GLU A 364 44.04 -21.98 -23.17
N SER A 365 44.14 -21.98 -21.83
CA SER A 365 45.29 -22.56 -21.10
C SER A 365 45.14 -22.33 -19.58
N GLU A 366 44.91 -23.44 -18.88
CA GLU A 366 45.82 -24.06 -17.88
C GLU A 366 46.06 -23.31 -16.56
N GLU A 367 45.56 -23.97 -15.55
CA GLU A 367 46.11 -24.33 -14.24
C GLU A 367 47.21 -23.38 -13.64
N ASN A 368 46.91 -22.91 -12.43
CA ASN A 368 47.89 -22.97 -11.34
C ASN A 368 47.18 -22.94 -9.98
N GLU A 369 47.29 -24.08 -9.31
CA GLU A 369 47.19 -24.25 -7.87
C GLU A 369 48.39 -23.54 -7.24
N ASP A 370 48.13 -22.67 -6.27
CA ASP A 370 49.11 -22.33 -5.26
C ASP A 370 48.46 -22.28 -3.88
N GLU A 371 48.84 -23.26 -3.09
CA GLU A 371 48.69 -23.37 -1.64
C GLU A 371 49.30 -22.17 -0.96
N VAL A 372 48.60 -21.53 -0.04
CA VAL A 372 49.19 -20.77 1.07
C VAL A 372 48.28 -20.96 2.30
N GLY A 373 48.57 -21.85 3.21
CA GLY A 373 49.28 -21.62 4.44
C GLY A 373 48.32 -21.13 5.53
N ASP A 374 47.75 -22.10 6.33
CA ASP A 374 47.16 -21.87 7.65
C ASP A 374 48.23 -21.39 8.63
N ASP A 375 48.07 -20.18 9.15
CA ASP A 375 48.73 -19.77 10.40
C ASP A 375 47.67 -19.32 11.41
N TRP A 376 47.33 -20.27 12.28
CA TRP A 376 46.57 -20.03 13.50
C TRP A 376 47.55 -19.62 14.61
N TYR A 377 47.38 -18.42 15.13
CA TYR A 377 47.99 -18.05 16.42
C TYR A 377 47.13 -18.58 17.55
N GLU A 378 47.67 -19.60 18.24
CA GLU A 378 47.29 -19.98 19.61
C GLU A 378 47.66 -18.84 20.54
N VAL A 379 46.74 -18.35 21.34
CA VAL A 379 46.99 -17.49 22.48
C VAL A 379 46.75 -18.31 23.73
N ASP A 380 47.82 -18.52 24.46
CA ASP A 380 47.88 -19.26 25.72
C ASP A 380 46.93 -18.65 26.78
N GLU A 381 46.16 -19.50 27.38
CA GLU A 381 45.52 -19.32 28.70
C GLU A 381 46.60 -19.56 29.78
N GLU A 382 47.13 -18.53 30.40
CA GLU A 382 47.66 -18.58 31.76
C GLU A 382 47.82 -17.12 32.29
N ASP A 383 47.03 -16.80 33.29
CA ASP A 383 47.23 -15.86 34.38
C ASP A 383 46.00 -15.02 34.75
N SER A 384 45.16 -15.60 35.58
CA SER A 384 44.29 -14.81 36.49
C SER A 384 43.90 -15.57 37.75
N GLU A 385 44.94 -15.94 38.55
CA GLU A 385 44.76 -16.07 40.01
C GLU A 385 45.79 -15.16 40.66
N LYS A 386 45.31 -14.05 41.28
CA LYS A 386 45.82 -13.25 42.38
C LYS A 386 45.70 -11.74 42.09
N ARG A 387 44.58 -11.16 42.45
CA ARG A 387 44.48 -10.08 43.43
C ARG A 387 43.03 -9.65 43.61
#